data_dcb6195f409d51052b62a60b3c3fba02
#
_entry.id   dcb6195f409d51052b62a60b3c3fba02
#
_cell.length_a   1.000
_cell.length_b   1.000
_cell.length_c   1.000
_cell.angle_alpha   90.00
_cell.angle_beta   90.00
_cell.angle_gamma   90.00
#
_symmetry.space_group_name_H-M   'P 1'
#
loop_
_entity.id
_entity.type
_entity.pdbx_description
1 polymer ?
#
loop_
_entity_poly.entity_id
_entity_poly.type
_entity_poly.pdbx_seq_one_letter_code
_entity_poly.pdbx_strand_id
1 'polypeptide(L)'
;MTAEPARRRTDAQPLDPEVEALKRELAALKAEVGRLEQLADRDVLTPLYNRRAFVRELSRAIAFCRRYEAQAAVLYLDLDGFKAVNDAQGHAAGDAALVKVAGILTGNIRESDVAARLGGDEFAVLLFQAGEDEARAKAQRLAALIAAAGEGLGATFGVRAFDGHDDAETWLAEADAAMFVRKKGR
;
A
#
# COMPACT_ATOMS: atom_id res chain seq x y z
N MET A 1 -29.30 -13.67 -61.91
CA MET A 1 -30.11 -12.92 -60.92
C MET A 1 -29.65 -13.38 -59.55
N THR A 2 -28.71 -12.67 -58.99
CA THR A 2 -28.15 -12.94 -57.66
C THR A 2 -28.70 -11.88 -56.70
N ALA A 3 -29.48 -12.34 -55.72
CA ALA A 3 -30.07 -11.46 -54.70
C ALA A 3 -29.00 -11.13 -53.65
N GLU A 4 -28.75 -9.85 -53.44
CA GLU A 4 -27.89 -9.30 -52.39
C GLU A 4 -28.60 -9.35 -51.05
N PRO A 5 -27.99 -9.83 -49.94
CA PRO A 5 -28.63 -9.85 -48.64
C PRO A 5 -28.64 -8.45 -48.04
N ALA A 6 -29.82 -7.95 -47.73
CA ALA A 6 -30.07 -6.69 -47.03
C ALA A 6 -29.35 -6.67 -45.67
N ARG A 7 -28.40 -5.75 -45.51
CA ARG A 7 -27.78 -5.40 -44.23
C ARG A 7 -28.83 -4.79 -43.29
N ARG A 8 -29.24 -5.49 -42.28
CA ARG A 8 -30.01 -4.93 -41.15
C ARG A 8 -29.13 -3.91 -40.43
N ARG A 9 -29.41 -2.62 -40.65
CA ARG A 9 -28.95 -1.55 -39.79
C ARG A 9 -29.69 -1.75 -38.45
N THR A 10 -28.95 -2.06 -37.39
CA THR A 10 -29.42 -1.96 -36.00
C THR A 10 -29.43 -0.46 -35.69
N ASP A 11 -30.56 0.19 -35.91
CA ASP A 11 -30.81 1.55 -35.42
C ASP A 11 -30.83 1.49 -33.89
N ALA A 12 -29.72 1.87 -33.26
CA ALA A 12 -29.67 2.07 -31.81
C ALA A 12 -30.66 3.20 -31.48
N GLN A 13 -31.78 2.85 -30.89
CA GLN A 13 -32.75 3.82 -30.40
C GLN A 13 -32.04 4.79 -29.45
N PRO A 14 -32.21 6.12 -29.61
CA PRO A 14 -31.62 7.06 -28.66
C PRO A 14 -32.15 6.74 -27.24
N LEU A 15 -31.23 6.65 -26.29
CA LEU A 15 -31.57 6.42 -24.90
C LEU A 15 -32.48 7.55 -24.40
N ASP A 16 -33.45 7.19 -23.54
CA ASP A 16 -34.34 8.14 -22.89
C ASP A 16 -33.49 9.27 -22.22
N PRO A 17 -33.80 10.55 -22.45
CA PRO A 17 -33.10 11.67 -21.82
C PRO A 17 -32.99 11.56 -20.30
N GLU A 18 -33.96 10.94 -19.63
CA GLU A 18 -33.94 10.69 -18.20
C GLU A 18 -32.87 9.65 -17.83
N VAL A 19 -32.73 8.58 -18.62
CA VAL A 19 -31.68 7.57 -18.44
C VAL A 19 -30.28 8.19 -18.64
N GLU A 20 -30.11 9.10 -19.59
CA GLU A 20 -28.84 9.80 -19.80
C GLU A 20 -28.54 10.81 -18.67
N ALA A 21 -29.55 11.44 -18.09
CA ALA A 21 -29.40 12.30 -16.92
C ALA A 21 -28.97 11.51 -15.70
N LEU A 22 -29.65 10.40 -15.41
CA LEU A 22 -29.31 9.48 -14.31
C LEU A 22 -27.91 8.88 -14.43
N LYS A 23 -27.48 8.52 -15.62
CA LYS A 23 -26.11 8.04 -15.87
C LYS A 23 -25.07 9.10 -15.56
N ARG A 24 -25.33 10.37 -15.92
CA ARG A 24 -24.43 11.50 -15.61
C ARG A 24 -24.34 11.74 -14.09
N GLU A 25 -25.47 11.71 -13.41
CA GLU A 25 -25.54 11.88 -11.95
C GLU A 25 -24.79 10.73 -11.25
N LEU A 26 -25.04 9.48 -11.66
CA LEU A 26 -24.32 8.31 -11.13
C LEU A 26 -22.80 8.41 -11.36
N ALA A 27 -22.37 8.90 -12.53
CA ALA A 27 -20.95 9.10 -12.81
C ALA A 27 -20.34 10.19 -11.90
N ALA A 28 -21.06 11.29 -11.69
CA ALA A 28 -20.63 12.38 -10.80
C ALA A 28 -20.53 11.91 -9.33
N LEU A 29 -21.53 11.18 -8.84
CA LEU A 29 -21.50 10.61 -7.50
C LEU A 29 -20.36 9.60 -7.32
N LYS A 30 -20.11 8.73 -8.30
CA LYS A 30 -18.98 7.80 -8.26
C LYS A 30 -17.64 8.52 -8.23
N ALA A 31 -17.48 9.61 -8.99
CA ALA A 31 -16.27 10.42 -8.98
C ALA A 31 -16.05 11.10 -7.61
N GLU A 32 -17.12 11.62 -7.00
CA GLU A 32 -17.05 12.24 -5.66
C GLU A 32 -16.74 11.22 -4.57
N VAL A 33 -17.37 10.04 -4.60
CA VAL A 33 -17.02 8.94 -3.69
C VAL A 33 -15.55 8.57 -3.85
N GLY A 34 -15.04 8.40 -5.08
CA GLY A 34 -13.64 8.11 -5.33
C GLY A 34 -12.70 9.20 -4.80
N ARG A 35 -13.07 10.49 -4.91
CA ARG A 35 -12.32 11.60 -4.35
C ARG A 35 -12.28 11.57 -2.82
N LEU A 36 -13.42 11.32 -2.18
CA LEU A 36 -13.53 11.20 -0.72
C LEU A 36 -12.74 9.98 -0.21
N GLU A 37 -12.79 8.87 -0.91
CA GLU A 37 -11.98 7.68 -0.61
C GLU A 37 -10.49 7.99 -0.69
N GLN A 38 -10.02 8.69 -1.72
CA GLN A 38 -8.61 9.10 -1.84
C GLN A 38 -8.16 9.99 -0.68
N LEU A 39 -9.00 10.92 -0.24
CA LEU A 39 -8.72 11.74 0.94
C LEU A 39 -8.67 10.92 2.22
N ALA A 40 -9.50 9.86 2.32
CA ALA A 40 -9.53 8.95 3.46
C ALA A 40 -8.47 7.82 3.39
N ASP A 41 -7.65 7.74 2.33
CA ASP A 41 -6.65 6.70 2.12
C ASP A 41 -5.26 7.03 2.66
N ARG A 42 -5.04 8.29 3.01
CA ARG A 42 -3.77 8.74 3.56
C ARG A 42 -3.77 8.71 5.08
N ASP A 43 -2.59 8.53 5.64
CA ASP A 43 -2.35 8.72 7.07
C ASP A 43 -2.44 10.24 7.40
N VAL A 44 -2.96 10.55 8.58
CA VAL A 44 -3.22 11.95 8.97
C VAL A 44 -1.94 12.75 9.27
N LEU A 45 -0.84 12.07 9.60
CA LEU A 45 0.43 12.69 9.96
C LEU A 45 1.46 12.63 8.82
N THR A 46 1.48 11.54 8.08
CA THR A 46 2.48 11.28 7.05
C THR A 46 1.85 11.25 5.65
N PRO A 47 2.63 11.48 4.57
CA PRO A 47 2.11 11.40 3.20
C PRO A 47 1.84 9.95 2.72
N LEU A 48 2.03 8.96 3.59
CA LEU A 48 1.88 7.55 3.26
C LEU A 48 0.41 7.14 3.19
N TYR A 49 0.14 5.98 2.62
CA TYR A 49 -1.16 5.34 2.77
C TYR A 49 -1.41 4.95 4.23
N ASN A 50 -2.69 4.93 4.63
CA ASN A 50 -3.10 4.33 5.89
C ASN A 50 -3.29 2.80 5.74
N ARG A 51 -3.53 2.10 6.86
CA ARG A 51 -3.73 0.65 6.90
C ARG A 51 -4.81 0.18 5.92
N ARG A 52 -5.97 0.86 5.88
CA ARG A 52 -7.10 0.48 5.02
C ARG A 52 -6.72 0.53 3.54
N ALA A 53 -6.08 1.59 3.11
CA ALA A 53 -5.62 1.74 1.73
C ALA A 53 -4.54 0.70 1.39
N PHE A 54 -3.64 0.41 2.31
CA PHE A 54 -2.58 -0.58 2.10
C PHE A 54 -3.14 -1.99 1.88
N VAL A 55 -4.10 -2.43 2.71
CA VAL A 55 -4.76 -3.74 2.55
C VAL A 55 -5.46 -3.84 1.18
N ARG A 56 -6.07 -2.75 0.71
CA ARG A 56 -6.65 -2.71 -0.63
C ARG A 56 -5.58 -2.84 -1.73
N GLU A 57 -4.44 -2.19 -1.59
CA GLU A 57 -3.32 -2.33 -2.54
C GLU A 57 -2.73 -3.76 -2.51
N LEU A 58 -2.64 -4.40 -1.33
CA LEU A 58 -2.28 -5.82 -1.24
C LEU A 58 -3.26 -6.71 -2.01
N SER A 59 -4.57 -6.48 -1.87
CA SER A 59 -5.59 -7.25 -2.62
C SER A 59 -5.43 -7.09 -4.14
N ARG A 60 -5.07 -5.89 -4.61
CA ARG A 60 -4.76 -5.63 -6.03
C ARG A 60 -3.49 -6.35 -6.48
N ALA A 61 -2.45 -6.31 -5.65
CA ALA A 61 -1.18 -6.99 -5.93
C ALA A 61 -1.37 -8.50 -6.02
N ILE A 62 -2.15 -9.11 -5.12
CA ILE A 62 -2.49 -10.53 -5.15
C ILE A 62 -3.16 -10.90 -6.48
N ALA A 63 -4.18 -10.14 -6.89
CA ALA A 63 -4.87 -10.38 -8.15
C ALA A 63 -3.92 -10.25 -9.37
N PHE A 64 -3.01 -9.27 -9.33
CA PHE A 64 -1.99 -9.07 -10.36
C PHE A 64 -0.99 -10.24 -10.40
N CYS A 65 -0.43 -10.59 -9.25
CA CYS A 65 0.57 -11.67 -9.14
C CYS A 65 0.00 -13.02 -9.59
N ARG A 66 -1.25 -13.34 -9.19
CA ARG A 66 -1.92 -14.56 -9.64
C ARG A 66 -2.15 -14.59 -11.16
N ARG A 67 -2.50 -13.46 -11.76
CA ARG A 67 -2.79 -13.39 -13.20
C ARG A 67 -1.54 -13.47 -14.07
N TYR A 68 -0.46 -12.84 -13.63
CA TYR A 68 0.75 -12.65 -14.43
C TYR A 68 1.95 -13.45 -13.93
N GLU A 69 1.76 -14.33 -12.93
CA GLU A 69 2.83 -15.10 -12.28
C GLU A 69 3.97 -14.18 -11.79
N ALA A 70 3.61 -12.96 -11.39
CA ALA A 70 4.55 -11.95 -10.94
C ALA A 70 4.91 -12.15 -9.47
N GLN A 71 6.12 -11.74 -9.09
CA GLN A 71 6.57 -11.75 -7.70
C GLN A 71 6.20 -10.43 -7.01
N ALA A 72 5.88 -10.51 -5.73
CA ALA A 72 5.75 -9.37 -4.84
C ALA A 72 6.08 -9.78 -3.41
N ALA A 73 6.46 -8.81 -2.57
CA ALA A 73 6.76 -9.07 -1.17
C ALA A 73 6.28 -7.91 -0.29
N VAL A 74 5.87 -8.25 0.93
CA VAL A 74 5.50 -7.30 1.98
C VAL A 74 6.63 -7.20 2.98
N LEU A 75 6.96 -5.96 3.34
CA LEU A 75 7.78 -5.62 4.50
C LEU A 75 6.84 -5.07 5.57
N TYR A 76 6.91 -5.57 6.78
CA TYR A 76 6.29 -4.99 7.97
C TYR A 76 7.41 -4.42 8.85
N LEU A 77 7.30 -3.17 9.27
CA LEU A 77 8.30 -2.47 10.07
C LEU A 77 7.69 -1.93 11.35
N ASP A 78 8.47 -2.01 12.43
CA ASP A 78 8.20 -1.38 13.72
C ASP A 78 9.45 -0.57 14.12
N LEU A 79 9.27 0.66 14.62
CA LEU A 79 10.38 1.52 15.02
C LEU A 79 10.88 1.16 16.41
N ASP A 80 12.12 0.75 16.49
CA ASP A 80 12.81 0.52 17.78
C ASP A 80 13.18 1.87 18.41
N GLY A 81 12.87 2.03 19.71
CA GLY A 81 13.21 3.23 20.47
C GLY A 81 12.22 4.39 20.35
N PHE A 82 11.14 4.28 19.58
CA PHE A 82 10.18 5.37 19.36
C PHE A 82 9.56 5.91 20.66
N LYS A 83 9.21 5.01 21.59
CA LYS A 83 8.70 5.41 22.91
C LYS A 83 9.72 6.27 23.67
N ALA A 84 11.01 5.90 23.64
CA ALA A 84 12.05 6.66 24.32
C ALA A 84 12.20 8.08 23.74
N VAL A 85 12.03 8.26 22.42
CA VAL A 85 12.01 9.59 21.78
C VAL A 85 10.84 10.41 22.32
N ASN A 86 9.63 9.85 22.38
CA ASN A 86 8.46 10.54 22.92
C ASN A 86 8.66 10.91 24.40
N ASP A 87 9.17 10.00 25.22
CA ASP A 87 9.35 10.21 26.66
C ASP A 87 10.44 11.27 26.93
N ALA A 88 11.49 11.33 26.09
CA ALA A 88 12.61 12.28 26.28
C ALA A 88 12.36 13.66 25.65
N GLN A 89 11.68 13.73 24.51
CA GLN A 89 11.59 14.94 23.68
C GLN A 89 10.13 15.40 23.41
N GLY A 90 9.14 14.62 23.88
CA GLY A 90 7.72 14.90 23.72
C GLY A 90 7.14 14.41 22.39
N HIS A 91 5.81 14.39 22.31
CA HIS A 91 5.09 13.85 21.15
C HIS A 91 5.35 14.60 19.84
N ALA A 92 5.62 15.90 19.88
CA ALA A 92 5.96 16.66 18.68
C ALA A 92 7.27 16.18 18.02
N ALA A 93 8.26 15.77 18.82
CA ALA A 93 9.49 15.18 18.30
C ALA A 93 9.24 13.78 17.71
N GLY A 94 8.39 12.97 18.36
CA GLY A 94 7.96 11.70 17.81
C GLY A 94 7.22 11.85 16.48
N ASP A 95 6.33 12.81 16.36
CA ASP A 95 5.61 13.10 15.10
C ASP A 95 6.60 13.50 13.98
N ALA A 96 7.58 14.36 14.29
CA ALA A 96 8.63 14.75 13.34
C ALA A 96 9.47 13.52 12.91
N ALA A 97 9.78 12.62 13.84
CA ALA A 97 10.50 11.38 13.56
C ALA A 97 9.70 10.46 12.63
N LEU A 98 8.38 10.31 12.84
CA LEU A 98 7.49 9.54 11.96
C LEU A 98 7.44 10.11 10.54
N VAL A 99 7.35 11.45 10.40
CA VAL A 99 7.38 12.12 9.09
C VAL A 99 8.73 11.90 8.39
N LYS A 100 9.83 11.94 9.14
CA LYS A 100 11.18 11.67 8.62
C LYS A 100 11.33 10.23 8.12
N VAL A 101 10.84 9.26 8.90
CA VAL A 101 10.80 7.83 8.48
C VAL A 101 9.97 7.65 7.21
N ALA A 102 8.80 8.27 7.13
CA ALA A 102 7.97 8.26 5.92
C ALA A 102 8.72 8.78 4.70
N GLY A 103 9.49 9.87 4.84
CA GLY A 103 10.36 10.42 3.80
C GLY A 103 11.48 9.45 3.38
N ILE A 104 12.08 8.73 4.34
CA ILE A 104 13.10 7.70 4.05
C ILE A 104 12.45 6.55 3.25
N LEU A 105 11.29 6.07 3.66
CA LEU A 105 10.61 4.99 2.94
C LEU A 105 10.30 5.42 1.50
N THR A 106 9.62 6.54 1.30
CA THR A 106 9.23 7.00 -0.04
C THR A 106 10.42 7.31 -0.94
N GLY A 107 11.50 7.88 -0.40
CA GLY A 107 12.71 8.20 -1.15
C GLY A 107 13.56 6.99 -1.55
N ASN A 108 13.27 5.80 -1.00
CA ASN A 108 14.08 4.60 -1.23
C ASN A 108 13.30 3.40 -1.79
N ILE A 109 12.07 3.60 -2.23
CA ILE A 109 11.26 2.63 -2.96
C ILE A 109 10.98 3.14 -4.38
N ARG A 110 10.54 2.27 -5.29
CA ARG A 110 10.17 2.63 -6.66
C ARG A 110 8.79 3.28 -6.67
N GLU A 111 8.46 4.01 -7.73
CA GLU A 111 7.12 4.59 -7.94
C GLU A 111 6.02 3.52 -7.98
N SER A 112 6.35 2.32 -8.46
CA SER A 112 5.44 1.16 -8.46
C SER A 112 5.20 0.56 -7.09
N ASP A 113 6.11 0.78 -6.11
CA ASP A 113 6.01 0.21 -4.78
C ASP A 113 5.08 1.08 -3.91
N VAL A 114 4.52 0.49 -2.87
CA VAL A 114 3.56 1.17 -2.01
C VAL A 114 4.06 1.20 -0.57
N ALA A 115 4.10 2.38 0.05
CA ALA A 115 4.41 2.53 1.46
C ALA A 115 3.19 3.01 2.24
N ALA A 116 3.03 2.51 3.46
CA ALA A 116 1.95 2.84 4.37
C ALA A 116 2.44 3.00 5.80
N ARG A 117 1.70 3.80 6.59
CA ARG A 117 1.74 3.78 8.05
C ARG A 117 0.50 3.05 8.54
N LEU A 118 0.71 1.97 9.30
CA LEU A 118 -0.36 1.09 9.74
C LEU A 118 -1.01 1.57 11.05
N GLY A 119 -0.25 2.31 11.85
CA GLY A 119 -0.66 2.91 13.12
C GLY A 119 0.55 3.12 14.02
N GLY A 120 0.49 4.04 14.97
CA GLY A 120 1.58 4.27 15.91
C GLY A 120 2.94 4.45 15.21
N ASP A 121 3.87 3.55 15.52
CA ASP A 121 5.22 3.44 14.98
C ASP A 121 5.40 2.29 13.97
N GLU A 122 4.29 1.74 13.47
CA GLU A 122 4.27 0.63 12.53
C GLU A 122 4.10 1.12 11.08
N PHE A 123 4.92 0.59 10.18
CA PHE A 123 4.90 0.88 8.75
C PHE A 123 4.90 -0.41 7.94
N ALA A 124 4.47 -0.31 6.68
CA ALA A 124 4.58 -1.41 5.74
C ALA A 124 5.00 -0.91 4.36
N VAL A 125 5.65 -1.81 3.60
CA VAL A 125 6.00 -1.57 2.21
C VAL A 125 5.64 -2.79 1.38
N LEU A 126 4.92 -2.58 0.28
CA LEU A 126 4.67 -3.56 -0.75
C LEU A 126 5.66 -3.33 -1.88
N LEU A 127 6.46 -4.33 -2.19
CA LEU A 127 7.44 -4.34 -3.27
C LEU A 127 6.92 -5.18 -4.42
N PHE A 128 6.85 -4.61 -5.61
CA PHE A 128 6.55 -5.36 -6.83
C PHE A 128 7.83 -5.89 -7.48
N GLN A 129 7.70 -7.02 -8.18
CA GLN A 129 8.82 -7.70 -8.85
C GLN A 129 10.01 -7.91 -7.89
N ALA A 130 9.71 -8.38 -6.70
CA ALA A 130 10.70 -8.69 -5.67
C ALA A 130 10.35 -10.00 -4.99
N GLY A 131 11.32 -10.91 -4.98
CA GLY A 131 11.28 -12.13 -4.18
C GLY A 131 11.68 -11.85 -2.73
N GLU A 132 11.70 -12.90 -1.90
CA GLU A 132 12.01 -12.75 -0.48
C GLU A 132 13.41 -12.21 -0.20
N ASP A 133 14.41 -12.64 -0.95
CA ASP A 133 15.81 -12.21 -0.74
C ASP A 133 16.01 -10.74 -1.10
N GLU A 134 15.44 -10.27 -2.21
CA GLU A 134 15.49 -8.86 -2.61
C GLU A 134 14.72 -7.97 -1.62
N ALA A 135 13.56 -8.43 -1.17
CA ALA A 135 12.77 -7.74 -0.17
C ALA A 135 13.53 -7.66 1.17
N ARG A 136 14.22 -8.73 1.56
CA ARG A 136 15.05 -8.78 2.77
C ARG A 136 16.24 -7.81 2.68
N ALA A 137 16.92 -7.77 1.53
CA ALA A 137 18.00 -6.82 1.28
C ALA A 137 17.50 -5.35 1.32
N LYS A 138 16.34 -5.09 0.73
CA LYS A 138 15.68 -3.78 0.79
C LYS A 138 15.33 -3.39 2.23
N ALA A 139 14.76 -4.29 3.00
CA ALA A 139 14.41 -4.07 4.40
C ALA A 139 15.65 -3.72 5.24
N GLN A 140 16.76 -4.46 5.07
CA GLN A 140 18.04 -4.17 5.76
C GLN A 140 18.55 -2.77 5.43
N ARG A 141 18.50 -2.39 4.14
CA ARG A 141 18.91 -1.05 3.70
C ARG A 141 18.04 0.05 4.32
N LEU A 142 16.72 -0.13 4.34
CA LEU A 142 15.79 0.83 4.95
C LEU A 142 16.06 0.97 6.46
N ALA A 143 16.25 -0.14 7.17
CA ALA A 143 16.61 -0.12 8.60
C ALA A 143 17.92 0.63 8.86
N ALA A 144 18.94 0.41 8.03
CA ALA A 144 20.21 1.12 8.14
C ALA A 144 20.06 2.64 7.91
N LEU A 145 19.24 3.05 6.94
CA LEU A 145 18.92 4.46 6.67
C LEU A 145 18.17 5.12 7.81
N ILE A 146 17.20 4.42 8.41
CA ILE A 146 16.45 4.91 9.57
C ILE A 146 17.40 5.09 10.76
N ALA A 147 18.25 4.11 11.06
CA ALA A 147 19.24 4.21 12.13
C ALA A 147 20.26 5.36 11.89
N ALA A 148 20.70 5.55 10.65
CA ALA A 148 21.62 6.62 10.28
C ALA A 148 20.99 8.02 10.32
N ALA A 149 19.65 8.12 10.28
CA ALA A 149 18.94 9.39 10.34
C ALA A 149 19.02 10.07 11.72
N GLY A 150 19.52 9.38 12.73
CA GLY A 150 19.72 9.89 14.10
C GLY A 150 18.49 9.67 14.98
N GLU A 151 18.43 10.41 16.10
CA GLU A 151 17.31 10.40 17.07
C GLU A 151 17.22 9.12 17.92
N GLY A 152 18.20 8.19 17.83
CA GLY A 152 18.18 6.94 18.60
C GLY A 152 17.15 5.94 18.12
N LEU A 153 16.59 6.13 16.90
CA LEU A 153 15.65 5.21 16.29
C LEU A 153 16.36 4.08 15.55
N GLY A 154 15.81 2.88 15.65
CA GLY A 154 16.08 1.75 14.77
C GLY A 154 14.80 1.29 14.09
N ALA A 155 14.89 0.23 13.30
CA ALA A 155 13.73 -0.44 12.74
C ALA A 155 13.92 -1.95 12.74
N THR A 156 12.94 -2.65 13.28
CA THR A 156 12.80 -4.11 13.15
C THR A 156 11.76 -4.39 12.07
N PHE A 157 12.03 -5.38 11.22
CA PHE A 157 11.13 -5.70 10.11
C PHE A 157 10.96 -7.20 9.93
N GLY A 158 9.77 -7.59 9.48
CA GLY A 158 9.45 -8.88 8.90
C GLY A 158 9.31 -8.77 7.40
N VAL A 159 9.57 -9.87 6.71
CA VAL A 159 9.47 -9.97 5.25
C VAL A 159 8.66 -11.20 4.91
N ARG A 160 7.73 -11.06 3.98
CA ARG A 160 6.96 -12.17 3.43
C ARG A 160 6.77 -11.99 1.93
N ALA A 161 7.31 -12.90 1.13
CA ALA A 161 7.00 -12.97 -0.29
C ALA A 161 5.60 -13.57 -0.49
N PHE A 162 4.91 -13.17 -1.56
CA PHE A 162 3.64 -13.75 -1.95
C PHE A 162 3.82 -15.19 -2.41
N ASP A 163 3.10 -16.13 -1.84
CA ASP A 163 3.20 -17.56 -2.12
C ASP A 163 2.08 -18.12 -3.02
N GLY A 164 1.14 -17.24 -3.44
CA GLY A 164 0.02 -17.61 -4.31
C GLY A 164 -1.29 -17.95 -3.59
N HIS A 165 -1.28 -18.15 -2.29
CA HIS A 165 -2.45 -18.64 -1.54
C HIS A 165 -3.08 -17.62 -0.59
N ASP A 166 -2.36 -16.58 -0.22
CA ASP A 166 -2.79 -15.62 0.78
C ASP A 166 -3.95 -14.72 0.33
N ASP A 167 -4.76 -14.29 1.28
CA ASP A 167 -5.49 -13.04 1.19
C ASP A 167 -4.66 -11.88 1.77
N ALA A 168 -5.11 -10.64 1.58
CA ALA A 168 -4.34 -9.47 1.95
C ALA A 168 -4.07 -9.35 3.45
N GLU A 169 -5.02 -9.69 4.30
CA GLU A 169 -4.86 -9.62 5.76
C GLU A 169 -3.95 -10.74 6.26
N THR A 170 -4.08 -11.95 5.73
CA THR A 170 -3.21 -13.08 6.04
C THR A 170 -1.77 -12.77 5.65
N TRP A 171 -1.54 -12.26 4.42
CA TRP A 171 -0.20 -11.91 3.96
C TRP A 171 0.46 -10.84 4.83
N LEU A 172 -0.31 -9.81 5.21
CA LEU A 172 0.18 -8.76 6.12
C LEU A 172 0.48 -9.32 7.52
N ALA A 173 -0.40 -10.18 8.06
CA ALA A 173 -0.22 -10.80 9.37
C ALA A 173 1.00 -11.74 9.43
N GLU A 174 1.31 -12.44 8.35
CA GLU A 174 2.51 -13.28 8.27
C GLU A 174 3.80 -12.46 8.24
N ALA A 175 3.79 -11.29 7.58
CA ALA A 175 4.91 -10.36 7.61
C ALA A 175 5.11 -9.77 9.03
N ASP A 176 4.03 -9.44 9.74
CA ASP A 176 4.06 -9.02 11.15
C ASP A 176 4.62 -10.13 12.06
N ALA A 177 4.12 -11.36 11.93
CA ALA A 177 4.63 -12.50 12.68
C ALA A 177 6.14 -12.74 12.48
N ALA A 178 6.62 -12.59 11.24
CA ALA A 178 8.05 -12.66 10.91
C ALA A 178 8.86 -11.53 11.57
N MET A 179 8.31 -10.34 11.69
CA MET A 179 8.90 -9.21 12.42
C MET A 179 9.00 -9.52 13.91
N PHE A 180 7.90 -10.00 14.51
CA PHE A 180 7.84 -10.29 15.94
C PHE A 180 8.86 -11.36 16.39
N VAL A 181 9.10 -12.41 15.60
CA VAL A 181 10.13 -13.41 15.88
C VAL A 181 11.52 -12.77 15.97
N ARG A 182 11.84 -11.82 15.10
CA ARG A 182 13.12 -11.09 15.10
C ARG A 182 13.25 -10.14 16.28
N LYS A 183 12.16 -9.48 16.68
CA LYS A 183 12.15 -8.57 17.85
C LYS A 183 12.43 -9.30 19.17
N LYS A 184 11.95 -10.56 19.30
CA LYS A 184 12.21 -11.40 20.49
C LYS A 184 13.62 -12.03 20.53
N GLY A 185 14.30 -12.12 19.40
CA GLY A 185 15.65 -12.71 19.31
C GLY A 185 16.79 -11.70 19.53
N ARG A 186 16.47 -10.46 19.86
CA ARG A 186 17.41 -9.39 20.25
C ARG A 186 17.36 -9.17 21.76
#